data_f1ea4a7b65eb197d21d52c4ad7a82f69
#
_entry.id   f1ea4a7b65eb197d21d52c4ad7a82f69
#
_cell.length_a   1.000
_cell.length_b   1.000
_cell.length_c   1.000
_cell.angle_alpha   90.00
_cell.angle_beta   90.00
_cell.angle_gamma   90.00
#
_symmetry.space_group_name_H-M   'P 1'
#
loop_
_entity.id
_entity.type
_entity.pdbx_description
1 polymer ?
#
loop_
_entity_poly.entity_id
_entity_poly.type
_entity_poly.pdbx_seq_one_letter_code
_entity_poly.pdbx_strand_id
1 'polypeptide(L)'
;MENFEGLTVQVNEKNHEYRLVLSGYDTKYYKAMIISDMGMTGLPPKEREGRKVSAVYPTGSTEVERNNIVAYINAQGFQIIQAVLGACALAEFYTYQNRLHGSDTNIITVETNGTYTDISLVKCEGTNYRIQDKERILEGSDDPEREATAAYRTAVGINRMRQKHKIQKCKVLLAGDFWNVQKHVEYVKEKLTGVTVYAYKPSHALVLGGCMFLKKHGRKNPTYAFPEHFSSYHCTALPATAFQKLNANEQEIYCKKLDAIGRMKKEVKYGNNNCSPQELMEVHEAMAVDHPEIQILIDYEKHNFWVTEDKKYVTREELVYKKDEKLKEISNKAEQIIKTVLGKKELNDDQITKLIYEKIMKDYHYTTEPMDKNGFPKYCYTLEGLLSSGVCACYARSLVYLLAIKLQIPCQYVTGEVVQQTTGSHAWNVIQQTSGEYRHCDVTFDLGKYEKEYFSMNDIQFRARGHFPNTNETYPACK
;
A
#
# COMPACT_ATOMS: atom_id res chain seq x y z
N MET A 1 12.11 4.62 -26.22
CA MET A 1 12.41 4.84 -24.79
C MET A 1 11.39 5.84 -24.30
N GLU A 2 10.36 5.38 -23.60
CA GLU A 2 9.41 6.28 -22.95
C GLU A 2 10.12 6.98 -21.82
N ASN A 3 10.15 8.30 -21.86
CA ASN A 3 10.64 9.12 -20.77
C ASN A 3 9.66 9.02 -19.60
N PHE A 4 9.92 8.13 -18.66
CA PHE A 4 9.21 8.15 -17.38
C PHE A 4 9.69 9.35 -16.58
N GLU A 5 8.99 10.45 -16.71
CA GLU A 5 9.08 11.54 -15.75
C GLU A 5 8.35 11.11 -14.49
N GLY A 6 9.06 10.51 -13.54
CA GLY A 6 8.52 10.22 -12.22
C GLY A 6 8.37 11.50 -11.43
N LEU A 7 7.17 11.87 -11.10
CA LEU A 7 6.87 12.95 -10.18
C LEU A 7 6.60 12.35 -8.81
N THR A 8 7.33 12.78 -7.79
CA THR A 8 7.06 12.38 -6.41
C THR A 8 6.41 13.51 -5.66
N VAL A 9 5.33 13.20 -4.97
CA VAL A 9 4.55 14.18 -4.22
C VAL A 9 4.65 13.85 -2.73
N GLN A 10 5.12 14.80 -1.95
CA GLN A 10 4.98 14.81 -0.50
C GLN A 10 3.86 15.77 -0.12
N VAL A 11 2.87 15.28 0.60
CA VAL A 11 1.76 16.09 1.09
C VAL A 11 2.05 16.55 2.52
N ASN A 12 1.93 17.83 2.77
CA ASN A 12 1.83 18.39 4.11
C ASN A 12 0.37 18.74 4.37
N GLU A 13 -0.32 17.93 5.14
CA GLU A 13 -1.77 18.09 5.40
C GLU A 13 -2.13 19.42 6.04
N LYS A 14 -1.25 19.98 6.88
CA LYS A 14 -1.55 21.23 7.59
C LYS A 14 -1.54 22.46 6.68
N ASN A 15 -0.66 22.45 5.66
CA ASN A 15 -0.46 23.60 4.77
C ASN A 15 -0.96 23.34 3.36
N HIS A 16 -1.53 22.16 3.10
CA HIS A 16 -1.89 21.71 1.75
C HIS A 16 -0.76 21.92 0.73
N GLU A 17 0.48 21.75 1.19
CA GLU A 17 1.66 21.89 0.33
C GLU A 17 2.04 20.54 -0.28
N TYR A 18 2.28 20.54 -1.58
CA TYR A 18 2.87 19.41 -2.29
C TYR A 18 4.28 19.76 -2.69
N ARG A 19 5.18 18.86 -2.40
CA ARG A 19 6.53 18.93 -2.93
C ARG A 19 6.63 17.98 -4.10
N LEU A 20 6.81 18.55 -5.28
CA LEU A 20 7.00 17.84 -6.52
C LEU A 20 8.47 17.82 -6.88
N VAL A 21 9.00 16.63 -7.14
CA VAL A 21 10.33 16.48 -7.74
C VAL A 21 10.16 15.75 -9.06
N LEU A 22 10.59 16.40 -10.12
CA LEU A 22 10.71 15.78 -11.43
C LEU A 22 11.94 14.87 -11.43
N SER A 23 11.75 13.57 -11.65
CA SER A 23 12.85 12.65 -11.89
C SER A 23 13.30 12.74 -13.34
N GLY A 24 14.37 13.49 -13.61
CA GLY A 24 15.06 13.45 -14.90
C GLY A 24 16.11 12.32 -14.93
N TYR A 25 16.59 11.99 -16.10
CA TYR A 25 17.63 10.97 -16.33
C TYR A 25 18.98 11.30 -15.66
N ASP A 26 19.19 12.54 -15.26
CA ASP A 26 20.42 13.01 -14.63
C ASP A 26 20.12 13.58 -13.25
N THR A 27 20.69 12.94 -12.22
CA THR A 27 20.58 13.33 -10.81
C THR A 27 21.05 14.75 -10.50
N LYS A 28 21.79 15.39 -11.41
CA LYS A 28 22.21 16.80 -11.29
C LYS A 28 21.06 17.78 -11.49
N TYR A 29 19.96 17.37 -12.10
CA TYR A 29 18.84 18.22 -12.48
C TYR A 29 17.55 18.01 -11.71
N TYR A 30 17.56 17.26 -10.61
CA TYR A 30 16.38 17.20 -9.74
C TYR A 30 16.04 18.59 -9.20
N LYS A 31 14.99 19.17 -9.74
CA LYS A 31 14.39 20.40 -9.20
C LYS A 31 13.21 20.00 -8.32
N ALA A 32 13.30 20.37 -7.03
CA ALA A 32 12.13 20.32 -6.19
C ALA A 32 11.25 21.54 -6.50
N MET A 33 9.97 21.29 -6.78
CA MET A 33 8.99 22.34 -6.88
C MET A 33 8.00 22.18 -5.71
N ILE A 34 7.70 23.30 -5.06
CA ILE A 34 6.66 23.33 -4.05
C ILE A 34 5.40 23.81 -4.76
N ILE A 35 4.34 23.02 -4.70
CA ILE A 35 3.03 23.41 -5.17
C ILE A 35 2.17 23.57 -3.93
N SER A 36 1.68 24.78 -3.69
CA SER A 36 0.71 25.05 -2.63
C SER A 36 -0.70 25.14 -3.20
N ASP A 37 -1.68 24.81 -2.39
CA ASP A 37 -3.10 24.89 -2.74
C ASP A 37 -3.56 26.31 -3.08
N MET A 38 -2.92 27.30 -2.50
CA MET A 38 -3.31 28.70 -2.57
C MET A 38 -2.58 29.55 -3.62
N GLY A 39 -1.60 29.01 -4.26
CA GLY A 39 -0.82 29.85 -5.15
C GLY A 39 0.02 29.05 -6.13
N MET A 40 -0.60 28.48 -7.07
CA MET A 40 -0.10 27.83 -8.26
C MET A 40 1.22 28.40 -8.81
N THR A 41 2.29 28.27 -8.07
CA THR A 41 3.63 28.47 -8.59
C THR A 41 4.18 27.11 -8.99
N GLY A 42 4.04 26.71 -10.23
CA GLY A 42 4.77 25.55 -10.70
C GLY A 42 4.14 24.83 -11.88
N LEU A 43 3.06 24.07 -11.72
CA LEU A 43 2.47 23.27 -12.81
C LEU A 43 0.99 23.67 -13.02
N PRO A 44 0.63 24.22 -14.18
CA PRO A 44 -0.74 24.46 -14.54
C PRO A 44 -1.58 23.17 -14.50
N PRO A 45 -2.91 23.25 -14.21
CA PRO A 45 -3.76 22.06 -14.14
C PRO A 45 -3.68 21.15 -15.37
N LYS A 46 -3.60 21.73 -16.56
CA LYS A 46 -3.45 20.98 -17.83
C LYS A 46 -2.15 20.17 -17.91
N GLU A 47 -1.11 20.61 -17.21
CA GLU A 47 0.17 19.89 -17.17
C GLU A 47 0.23 18.82 -16.06
N ARG A 48 -0.78 18.77 -15.18
CA ARG A 48 -0.90 17.77 -14.12
C ARG A 48 -1.70 16.56 -14.56
N GLU A 49 -2.64 16.77 -15.48
CA GLU A 49 -3.62 15.75 -15.90
C GLU A 49 -2.94 14.51 -16.48
N GLY A 50 -3.18 13.36 -15.83
CA GLY A 50 -2.60 12.08 -16.19
C GLY A 50 -1.10 11.93 -15.91
N ARG A 51 -0.46 12.92 -15.27
CA ARG A 51 0.96 12.84 -14.95
C ARG A 51 1.22 11.78 -13.87
N LYS A 52 2.11 10.85 -14.19
CA LYS A 52 2.44 9.71 -13.33
C LYS A 52 3.34 10.15 -12.17
N VAL A 53 2.95 9.81 -10.94
CA VAL A 53 3.66 10.22 -9.71
C VAL A 53 3.94 9.04 -8.79
N SER A 54 5.03 9.15 -8.03
CA SER A 54 5.27 8.34 -6.84
C SER A 54 4.84 9.15 -5.61
N ALA A 55 3.91 8.64 -4.82
CA ALA A 55 3.49 9.28 -3.58
C ALA A 55 4.35 8.82 -2.41
N VAL A 56 4.83 9.77 -1.59
CA VAL A 56 5.54 9.47 -0.34
C VAL A 56 4.59 9.75 0.82
N TYR A 57 4.21 8.71 1.54
CA TYR A 57 3.36 8.84 2.71
C TYR A 57 4.17 9.00 3.99
N PRO A 58 3.71 9.81 4.95
CA PRO A 58 4.29 9.81 6.29
C PRO A 58 4.29 8.40 6.89
N THR A 59 5.39 7.97 7.46
CA THR A 59 5.54 6.58 7.95
C THR A 59 4.56 6.24 9.06
N GLY A 60 4.23 7.19 9.91
CA GLY A 60 3.24 7.03 10.98
C GLY A 60 1.79 7.19 10.52
N SER A 61 1.54 7.49 9.22
CA SER A 61 0.19 7.72 8.73
C SER A 61 -0.73 6.51 8.93
N THR A 62 -1.96 6.79 9.29
CA THR A 62 -3.07 5.83 9.31
C THR A 62 -3.55 5.53 7.90
N GLU A 63 -4.36 4.50 7.73
CA GLU A 63 -4.99 4.22 6.44
C GLU A 63 -5.90 5.35 5.98
N VAL A 64 -6.63 5.97 6.92
CA VAL A 64 -7.48 7.15 6.64
C VAL A 64 -6.66 8.30 6.07
N GLU A 65 -5.55 8.66 6.73
CA GLU A 65 -4.65 9.72 6.25
C GLU A 65 -4.10 9.40 4.86
N ARG A 66 -3.69 8.18 4.61
CA ARG A 66 -3.17 7.76 3.28
C ARG A 66 -4.25 7.85 2.20
N ASN A 67 -5.47 7.40 2.48
CA ASN A 67 -6.57 7.50 1.53
C ASN A 67 -6.95 8.95 1.24
N ASN A 68 -6.94 9.83 2.24
CA ASN A 68 -7.14 11.27 2.05
C ASN A 68 -6.05 11.86 1.15
N ILE A 69 -4.79 11.49 1.36
CA ILE A 69 -3.66 11.91 0.52
C ILE A 69 -3.86 11.43 -0.92
N VAL A 70 -4.25 10.17 -1.12
CA VAL A 70 -4.53 9.61 -2.45
C VAL A 70 -5.67 10.36 -3.15
N ALA A 71 -6.79 10.55 -2.45
CA ALA A 71 -7.95 11.26 -2.98
C ALA A 71 -7.56 12.68 -3.41
N TYR A 72 -6.78 13.36 -2.59
CA TYR A 72 -6.33 14.71 -2.88
C TYR A 72 -5.36 14.75 -4.09
N ILE A 73 -4.37 13.88 -4.16
CA ILE A 73 -3.42 13.80 -5.29
C ILE A 73 -4.18 13.54 -6.60
N ASN A 74 -5.13 12.61 -6.58
CA ASN A 74 -5.96 12.30 -7.75
C ASN A 74 -6.86 13.48 -8.15
N ALA A 75 -7.43 14.19 -7.18
CA ALA A 75 -8.25 15.41 -7.44
C ALA A 75 -7.43 16.54 -8.08
N GLN A 76 -6.10 16.54 -7.90
CA GLN A 76 -5.20 17.47 -8.58
C GLN A 76 -4.83 17.05 -10.01
N GLY A 77 -5.38 15.93 -10.51
CA GLY A 77 -5.15 15.43 -11.87
C GLY A 77 -3.93 14.51 -12.00
N PHE A 78 -3.23 14.20 -10.92
CA PHE A 78 -2.09 13.26 -10.97
C PHE A 78 -2.54 11.81 -10.90
N GLN A 79 -1.76 10.94 -11.53
CA GLN A 79 -1.91 9.49 -11.46
C GLN A 79 -0.82 8.89 -10.57
N ILE A 80 -1.21 8.33 -9.43
CA ILE A 80 -0.26 7.63 -8.55
C ILE A 80 0.08 6.28 -9.17
N ILE A 81 1.36 6.05 -9.51
CA ILE A 81 1.87 4.77 -10.03
C ILE A 81 2.67 4.00 -9.01
N GLN A 82 3.08 4.65 -7.94
CA GLN A 82 3.79 4.04 -6.81
C GLN A 82 3.52 4.82 -5.54
N ALA A 83 3.49 4.12 -4.43
CA ALA A 83 3.46 4.70 -3.12
C ALA A 83 4.59 4.11 -2.26
N VAL A 84 5.23 4.94 -1.45
CA VAL A 84 6.31 4.55 -0.56
C VAL A 84 6.20 5.24 0.78
N LEU A 85 6.48 4.52 1.88
CA LEU A 85 6.55 5.14 3.19
C LEU A 85 7.81 6.00 3.32
N GLY A 86 7.68 7.15 3.98
CA GLY A 86 8.74 8.14 4.08
C GLY A 86 10.05 7.58 4.64
N ALA A 87 9.97 6.68 5.62
CA ALA A 87 11.15 6.00 6.15
C ALA A 87 11.93 5.22 5.09
N CYS A 88 11.24 4.52 4.20
CA CYS A 88 11.87 3.78 3.10
C CYS A 88 12.42 4.72 2.03
N ALA A 89 11.68 5.77 1.69
CA ALA A 89 12.15 6.81 0.77
C ALA A 89 13.40 7.51 1.30
N LEU A 90 13.41 7.85 2.58
CA LEU A 90 14.57 8.49 3.23
C LEU A 90 15.80 7.58 3.25
N ALA A 91 15.62 6.30 3.56
CA ALA A 91 16.69 5.31 3.50
C ALA A 91 17.27 5.18 2.07
N GLU A 92 16.43 5.14 1.04
CA GLU A 92 16.85 5.10 -0.36
C GLU A 92 17.66 6.36 -0.75
N PHE A 93 17.18 7.54 -0.35
CA PHE A 93 17.90 8.80 -0.60
C PHE A 93 19.32 8.78 -0.04
N TYR A 94 19.50 8.36 1.21
CA TYR A 94 20.80 8.31 1.83
C TYR A 94 21.68 7.16 1.34
N THR A 95 21.11 6.07 0.87
CA THR A 95 21.85 5.01 0.16
C THR A 95 22.40 5.56 -1.17
N TYR A 96 21.58 6.27 -1.92
CA TYR A 96 22.03 6.93 -3.16
C TYR A 96 23.14 7.95 -2.91
N GLN A 97 23.12 8.65 -1.78
CA GLN A 97 24.17 9.58 -1.36
C GLN A 97 25.42 8.88 -0.81
N ASN A 98 25.54 7.56 -0.92
CA ASN A 98 26.64 6.75 -0.37
C ASN A 98 26.84 6.94 1.16
N ARG A 99 25.77 7.25 1.89
CA ARG A 99 25.77 7.40 3.35
C ARG A 99 25.32 6.13 4.07
N LEU A 100 24.60 5.26 3.36
CA LEU A 100 24.19 3.93 3.82
C LEU A 100 24.83 2.86 2.94
N HIS A 101 25.19 1.76 3.57
CA HIS A 101 25.73 0.57 2.90
C HIS A 101 24.89 -0.64 3.28
N GLY A 102 24.92 -1.70 2.45
CA GLY A 102 24.14 -2.91 2.69
C GLY A 102 24.47 -3.66 4.00
N SER A 103 25.58 -3.29 4.68
CA SER A 103 25.94 -3.77 6.02
C SER A 103 25.33 -2.95 7.17
N ASP A 104 24.67 -1.82 6.88
CA ASP A 104 24.02 -1.00 7.89
C ASP A 104 22.71 -1.64 8.35
N THR A 105 22.72 -2.27 9.51
CA THR A 105 21.58 -3.04 10.03
C THR A 105 20.63 -2.23 10.90
N ASN A 106 21.09 -1.09 11.45
CA ASN A 106 20.31 -0.26 12.35
C ASN A 106 20.23 1.17 11.82
N ILE A 107 19.13 1.50 11.18
CA ILE A 107 18.85 2.82 10.63
C ILE A 107 17.60 3.35 11.34
N ILE A 108 17.70 4.55 11.90
CA ILE A 108 16.54 5.26 12.45
C ILE A 108 16.24 6.45 11.54
N THR A 109 15.05 6.50 11.00
CA THR A 109 14.57 7.63 10.21
C THR A 109 13.70 8.53 11.07
N VAL A 110 13.78 9.83 10.84
CA VAL A 110 12.98 10.86 11.50
C VAL A 110 12.37 11.77 10.45
N GLU A 111 11.05 11.79 10.41
CA GLU A 111 10.25 12.60 9.49
C GLU A 111 9.50 13.64 10.31
N THR A 112 9.92 14.91 10.25
CA THR A 112 9.27 15.99 11.00
C THR A 112 8.50 16.90 10.06
N ASN A 113 7.19 17.03 10.29
CA ASN A 113 6.39 18.09 9.73
C ASN A 113 5.89 19.01 10.85
N GLY A 114 5.15 20.05 10.52
CA GLY A 114 4.70 21.01 11.52
C GLY A 114 3.75 20.48 12.61
N THR A 115 3.26 19.23 12.50
CA THR A 115 2.24 18.67 13.39
C THR A 115 2.68 17.41 14.11
N TYR A 116 3.64 16.68 13.57
CA TYR A 116 4.15 15.44 14.15
C TYR A 116 5.61 15.18 13.78
N THR A 117 6.22 14.27 14.51
CA THR A 117 7.50 13.65 14.18
C THR A 117 7.31 12.14 14.18
N ASP A 118 7.55 11.51 13.05
CA ASP A 118 7.58 10.07 12.91
C ASP A 118 9.00 9.56 13.07
N ILE A 119 9.23 8.65 14.01
CA ILE A 119 10.50 7.99 14.26
C ILE A 119 10.34 6.52 13.89
N SER A 120 11.20 5.99 13.01
CA SER A 120 11.08 4.62 12.55
C SER A 120 12.41 3.89 12.59
N LEU A 121 12.40 2.65 13.06
CA LEU A 121 13.51 1.73 12.95
C LEU A 121 13.41 0.98 11.62
N VAL A 122 14.40 1.19 10.76
CA VAL A 122 14.47 0.58 9.43
C VAL A 122 15.63 -0.40 9.38
N LYS A 123 15.38 -1.58 8.84
CA LYS A 123 16.40 -2.58 8.54
C LYS A 123 16.63 -2.65 7.04
N CYS A 124 17.90 -2.67 6.66
CA CYS A 124 18.32 -2.86 5.29
C CYS A 124 18.50 -4.36 5.02
N GLU A 125 17.78 -4.91 4.06
CA GLU A 125 17.88 -6.32 3.63
C GLU A 125 18.23 -6.35 2.13
N GLY A 126 19.53 -6.35 1.84
CA GLY A 126 20.02 -6.22 0.47
C GLY A 126 19.66 -4.85 -0.13
N THR A 127 18.76 -4.85 -1.11
CA THR A 127 18.26 -3.62 -1.75
C THR A 127 16.92 -3.14 -1.19
N ASN A 128 16.35 -3.85 -0.23
CA ASN A 128 15.03 -3.56 0.34
C ASN A 128 15.15 -2.96 1.75
N TYR A 129 14.15 -2.18 2.12
CA TYR A 129 14.05 -1.55 3.44
C TYR A 129 12.80 -2.07 4.16
N ARG A 130 12.98 -2.47 5.40
CA ARG A 130 11.91 -2.96 6.25
C ARG A 130 11.78 -2.13 7.50
N ILE A 131 10.58 -1.62 7.77
CA ILE A 131 10.27 -0.91 9.01
C ILE A 131 10.00 -1.95 10.09
N GLN A 132 10.87 -2.02 11.11
CA GLN A 132 10.71 -2.94 12.24
C GLN A 132 9.84 -2.37 13.36
N ASP A 133 9.92 -1.03 13.53
CA ASP A 133 9.17 -0.32 14.56
C ASP A 133 8.97 1.13 14.15
N LYS A 134 7.90 1.74 14.65
CA LYS A 134 7.61 3.14 14.41
C LYS A 134 6.89 3.77 15.60
N GLU A 135 7.13 5.05 15.82
CA GLU A 135 6.50 5.88 16.85
C GLU A 135 6.15 7.23 16.23
N ARG A 136 4.93 7.73 16.46
CA ARG A 136 4.54 9.09 16.11
C ARG A 136 4.45 9.93 17.36
N ILE A 137 5.14 11.07 17.36
CA ILE A 137 5.10 12.11 18.39
C ILE A 137 4.27 13.26 17.84
N LEU A 138 3.17 13.59 18.50
CA LEU A 138 2.35 14.76 18.13
C LEU A 138 2.98 16.02 18.68
N GLU A 139 3.04 17.07 17.88
CA GLU A 139 3.55 18.38 18.28
C GLU A 139 2.39 19.28 18.75
N GLY A 140 2.59 19.94 19.89
CA GLY A 140 1.62 20.93 20.42
C GLY A 140 1.62 22.19 19.56
N SER A 141 0.44 22.82 19.37
CA SER A 141 0.27 23.91 18.43
C SER A 141 0.74 25.30 18.93
N ASP A 142 0.91 25.53 20.24
CA ASP A 142 0.97 26.90 20.82
C ASP A 142 2.14 27.16 21.79
N ASP A 143 3.19 26.35 21.80
CA ASP A 143 4.33 26.52 22.71
C ASP A 143 5.42 27.41 22.08
N PRO A 144 5.77 28.56 22.62
CA PRO A 144 6.86 29.42 22.13
C PRO A 144 8.25 28.76 22.27
N GLU A 145 8.41 27.75 23.12
CA GLU A 145 9.64 26.94 23.21
C GLU A 145 9.64 25.73 22.25
N ARG A 146 8.72 25.70 21.34
CA ARG A 146 8.41 24.56 20.44
C ARG A 146 9.63 23.98 19.74
N GLU A 147 10.57 24.81 19.26
CA GLU A 147 11.71 24.32 18.48
C GLU A 147 12.69 23.49 19.31
N ALA A 148 13.04 23.98 20.49
CA ALA A 148 13.92 23.24 21.41
C ALA A 148 13.24 21.98 21.94
N THR A 149 11.94 22.06 22.21
CA THR A 149 11.13 20.94 22.69
C THR A 149 11.00 19.82 21.64
N ALA A 150 10.82 20.15 20.35
CA ALA A 150 10.72 19.16 19.29
C ALA A 150 12.04 18.38 19.09
N ALA A 151 13.18 19.07 19.08
CA ALA A 151 14.49 18.41 19.01
C ALA A 151 14.76 17.52 20.23
N TYR A 152 14.36 17.97 21.41
CA TYR A 152 14.46 17.20 22.65
C TYR A 152 13.59 15.91 22.57
N ARG A 153 12.32 16.03 22.22
CA ARG A 153 11.40 14.89 22.10
C ARG A 153 11.89 13.89 21.07
N THR A 154 12.44 14.37 19.96
CA THR A 154 13.06 13.52 18.93
C THR A 154 14.24 12.73 19.50
N ALA A 155 15.15 13.39 20.24
CA ALA A 155 16.29 12.70 20.87
C ALA A 155 15.81 11.64 21.89
N VAL A 156 14.80 11.97 22.69
CA VAL A 156 14.19 11.03 23.65
C VAL A 156 13.54 9.84 22.92
N GLY A 157 12.76 10.08 21.87
CA GLY A 157 12.12 9.03 21.08
C GLY A 157 13.15 8.10 20.42
N ILE A 158 14.22 8.65 19.83
CA ILE A 158 15.33 7.87 19.29
C ILE A 158 15.96 6.98 20.36
N ASN A 159 16.28 7.53 21.55
CA ASN A 159 16.85 6.76 22.64
C ASN A 159 15.89 5.67 23.13
N ARG A 160 14.60 5.94 23.26
CA ARG A 160 13.57 4.96 23.61
C ARG A 160 13.54 3.79 22.63
N MET A 161 13.52 4.09 21.33
CA MET A 161 13.56 3.07 20.28
C MET A 161 14.84 2.24 20.34
N ARG A 162 16.00 2.88 20.53
CA ARG A 162 17.28 2.19 20.72
C ARG A 162 17.29 1.27 21.93
N GLN A 163 16.80 1.72 23.06
CA GLN A 163 16.68 0.90 24.28
C GLN A 163 15.78 -0.29 24.08
N LYS A 164 14.59 -0.08 23.49
CA LYS A 164 13.61 -1.13 23.19
C LYS A 164 14.20 -2.25 22.33
N HIS A 165 15.02 -1.90 21.35
CA HIS A 165 15.64 -2.84 20.40
C HIS A 165 17.10 -3.17 20.73
N LYS A 166 17.62 -2.73 21.89
CA LYS A 166 19.00 -2.97 22.36
C LYS A 166 20.08 -2.52 21.36
N ILE A 167 19.84 -1.38 20.69
CA ILE A 167 20.73 -0.82 19.67
C ILE A 167 21.73 0.11 20.30
N GLN A 168 23.02 -0.24 20.24
CA GLN A 168 24.11 0.60 20.74
C GLN A 168 24.61 1.60 19.69
N LYS A 169 24.73 1.17 18.43
CA LYS A 169 25.19 1.99 17.30
C LYS A 169 24.15 2.00 16.19
N CYS A 170 23.84 3.18 15.67
CA CYS A 170 22.93 3.33 14.54
C CYS A 170 23.24 4.59 13.73
N LYS A 171 22.68 4.66 12.54
CA LYS A 171 22.59 5.88 11.73
C LYS A 171 21.21 6.49 11.89
N VAL A 172 21.16 7.81 12.08
CA VAL A 172 19.92 8.59 12.18
C VAL A 172 19.82 9.50 10.96
N LEU A 173 18.70 9.40 10.25
CA LEU A 173 18.43 10.15 9.03
C LEU A 173 17.27 11.12 9.30
N LEU A 174 17.51 12.40 9.12
CA LEU A 174 16.56 13.47 9.42
C LEU A 174 15.94 14.03 8.12
N ALA A 175 14.62 14.19 8.10
CA ALA A 175 13.87 14.81 7.02
C ALA A 175 12.77 15.75 7.54
N GLY A 176 12.52 16.80 6.78
CA GLY A 176 11.57 17.88 7.09
C GLY A 176 12.24 19.23 7.28
N ASP A 177 11.46 20.29 7.13
CA ASP A 177 11.97 21.69 7.16
C ASP A 177 12.58 22.08 8.50
N PHE A 178 12.08 21.49 9.57
CA PHE A 178 12.62 21.68 10.94
C PHE A 178 14.13 21.43 11.02
N TRP A 179 14.63 20.47 10.24
CA TRP A 179 16.04 20.07 10.25
C TRP A 179 16.94 20.90 9.33
N ASN A 180 16.41 21.93 8.66
CA ASN A 180 17.23 22.93 7.98
C ASN A 180 17.98 23.84 8.96
N VAL A 181 17.51 23.92 10.20
CA VAL A 181 18.13 24.73 11.25
C VAL A 181 19.25 23.92 11.88
N GLN A 182 20.49 24.32 11.63
CA GLN A 182 21.69 23.58 12.06
C GLN A 182 21.75 23.31 13.58
N LYS A 183 21.31 24.28 14.40
CA LYS A 183 21.25 24.14 15.87
C LYS A 183 20.41 22.96 16.35
N HIS A 184 19.31 22.60 15.61
CA HIS A 184 18.44 21.47 15.95
C HIS A 184 19.14 20.14 15.68
N VAL A 185 19.87 20.07 14.58
CA VAL A 185 20.67 18.88 14.22
C VAL A 185 21.82 18.67 15.21
N GLU A 186 22.49 19.74 15.59
CA GLU A 186 23.57 19.72 16.58
C GLU A 186 23.04 19.28 17.95
N TYR A 187 21.93 19.82 18.39
CA TYR A 187 21.29 19.40 19.63
C TYR A 187 21.05 17.88 19.67
N VAL A 188 20.49 17.29 18.60
CA VAL A 188 20.27 15.85 18.52
C VAL A 188 21.59 15.09 18.55
N LYS A 189 22.63 15.56 17.85
CA LYS A 189 23.98 14.96 17.86
C LYS A 189 24.59 14.94 19.25
N GLU A 190 24.48 16.04 19.99
CA GLU A 190 24.99 16.15 21.34
C GLU A 190 24.29 15.24 22.35
N LYS A 191 22.98 15.02 22.18
CA LYS A 191 22.18 14.20 23.10
C LYS A 191 22.25 12.70 22.81
N LEU A 192 22.80 12.28 21.68
CA LEU A 192 22.84 10.90 21.25
C LEU A 192 24.27 10.37 21.15
N THR A 193 24.66 9.48 22.05
CA THR A 193 25.98 8.81 22.01
C THR A 193 25.93 7.57 21.09
N GLY A 194 27.00 7.31 20.34
CA GLY A 194 27.09 6.13 19.44
C GLY A 194 26.24 6.23 18.20
N VAL A 195 25.82 7.45 17.82
CA VAL A 195 24.92 7.70 16.69
C VAL A 195 25.61 8.59 15.66
N THR A 196 25.44 8.27 14.37
CA THR A 196 25.82 9.15 13.28
C THR A 196 24.55 9.79 12.70
N VAL A 197 24.43 11.10 12.80
CA VAL A 197 23.23 11.85 12.36
C VAL A 197 23.49 12.50 11.01
N TYR A 198 22.57 12.28 10.07
CA TYR A 198 22.58 12.86 8.73
C TYR A 198 21.35 13.74 8.51
N ALA A 199 21.56 14.95 8.00
CA ALA A 199 20.56 15.94 7.66
C ALA A 199 20.89 16.62 6.33
N TYR A 200 21.05 15.86 5.25
CA TYR A 200 21.37 16.40 3.93
C TYR A 200 20.10 16.73 3.15
N LYS A 201 19.94 18.01 2.78
CA LYS A 201 18.73 18.51 2.10
C LYS A 201 17.43 18.01 2.75
N PRO A 202 17.24 18.16 4.06
CA PRO A 202 16.18 17.48 4.80
C PRO A 202 14.78 17.81 4.27
N SER A 203 14.54 19.04 3.79
CA SER A 203 13.26 19.45 3.17
C SER A 203 12.89 18.67 1.92
N HIS A 204 13.85 18.11 1.21
CA HIS A 204 13.66 17.43 -0.07
C HIS A 204 13.99 15.95 -0.03
N ALA A 205 14.58 15.48 1.07
CA ALA A 205 15.10 14.11 1.18
C ALA A 205 14.04 13.03 0.92
N LEU A 206 12.83 13.20 1.44
CA LEU A 206 11.73 12.26 1.24
C LEU A 206 11.28 12.20 -0.22
N VAL A 207 11.10 13.35 -0.84
CA VAL A 207 10.62 13.44 -2.23
C VAL A 207 11.66 12.91 -3.20
N LEU A 208 12.93 13.28 -3.00
CA LEU A 208 14.06 12.74 -3.78
C LEU A 208 14.18 11.22 -3.60
N GLY A 209 14.03 10.74 -2.37
CA GLY A 209 14.04 9.32 -2.07
C GLY A 209 12.90 8.54 -2.75
N GLY A 210 11.71 9.12 -2.79
CA GLY A 210 10.57 8.55 -3.51
C GLY A 210 10.83 8.42 -5.02
N CYS A 211 11.46 9.44 -5.64
CA CYS A 211 11.86 9.36 -7.05
C CYS A 211 12.94 8.29 -7.28
N MET A 212 13.93 8.20 -6.39
CA MET A 212 14.99 7.20 -6.48
C MET A 212 14.44 5.79 -6.27
N PHE A 213 13.50 5.66 -5.32
CA PHE A 213 12.80 4.41 -5.08
C PHE A 213 12.00 3.98 -6.31
N LEU A 214 11.27 4.89 -6.96
CA LEU A 214 10.57 4.62 -8.23
C LEU A 214 11.54 4.18 -9.33
N LYS A 215 12.68 4.86 -9.48
CA LYS A 215 13.68 4.50 -10.47
C LYS A 215 14.29 3.11 -10.24
N LYS A 216 14.52 2.73 -8.98
CA LYS A 216 15.12 1.46 -8.59
C LYS A 216 14.13 0.30 -8.62
N HIS A 217 12.92 0.53 -8.15
CA HIS A 217 11.86 -0.46 -8.03
C HIS A 217 10.76 -0.31 -9.09
N GLY A 218 10.82 0.76 -9.89
CA GLY A 218 9.95 0.97 -11.04
C GLY A 218 10.18 -0.13 -12.08
N ARG A 219 9.13 -0.67 -12.58
CA ARG A 219 8.89 -1.81 -13.45
C ARG A 219 9.99 -2.24 -14.44
N LYS A 220 11.17 -2.61 -13.95
CA LYS A 220 12.12 -3.41 -14.72
C LYS A 220 12.19 -4.79 -14.07
N ASN A 221 11.30 -5.71 -14.47
CA ASN A 221 11.24 -7.09 -13.97
C ASN A 221 11.27 -7.17 -12.43
N PRO A 222 10.16 -6.85 -11.76
CA PRO A 222 10.13 -6.91 -10.31
C PRO A 222 10.32 -8.36 -9.88
N THR A 223 11.40 -8.61 -9.15
CA THR A 223 11.49 -9.79 -8.29
C THR A 223 10.63 -9.50 -7.07
N TYR A 224 9.38 -9.94 -7.11
CA TYR A 224 8.48 -9.79 -6.00
C TYR A 224 8.73 -10.91 -5.00
N ALA A 225 9.29 -10.56 -3.85
CA ALA A 225 9.13 -11.39 -2.67
C ALA A 225 7.74 -11.15 -2.09
N PHE A 226 7.04 -12.19 -1.71
CA PHE A 226 5.89 -12.08 -0.83
C PHE A 226 6.34 -11.26 0.39
N PRO A 227 5.61 -10.22 0.82
CA PRO A 227 6.01 -9.47 2.00
C PRO A 227 6.01 -10.44 3.17
N GLU A 228 7.17 -10.94 3.57
CA GLU A 228 7.34 -11.79 4.76
C GLU A 228 6.82 -11.07 6.00
N HIS A 229 6.72 -9.72 5.92
CA HIS A 229 6.19 -8.87 6.95
C HIS A 229 5.46 -7.67 6.32
N PHE A 230 4.26 -7.40 6.76
CA PHE A 230 3.44 -6.25 6.37
C PHE A 230 4.09 -4.89 6.67
N SER A 231 5.10 -4.84 7.54
CA SER A 231 5.88 -3.62 7.79
C SER A 231 6.64 -3.12 6.56
N SER A 232 6.82 -3.95 5.54
CA SER A 232 7.32 -3.56 4.22
C SER A 232 6.20 -3.34 3.21
N TYR A 233 4.96 -3.26 3.68
CA TYR A 233 3.81 -3.00 2.83
C TYR A 233 3.97 -1.65 2.15
N HIS A 234 4.39 -1.70 0.90
CA HIS A 234 4.24 -0.57 0.01
C HIS A 234 2.74 -0.42 -0.19
N CYS A 235 2.15 0.65 0.33
CA CYS A 235 0.79 0.97 -0.04
C CYS A 235 0.68 0.80 -1.54
N THR A 236 -0.18 -0.09 -1.98
CA THR A 236 -0.54 -0.15 -3.39
C THR A 236 -0.99 1.24 -3.79
N ALA A 237 -0.72 1.64 -5.01
CA ALA A 237 -1.18 2.92 -5.54
C ALA A 237 -2.72 3.02 -5.60
N LEU A 238 -3.42 2.05 -5.05
CA LEU A 238 -4.87 1.99 -5.03
C LEU A 238 -5.41 2.46 -3.69
N PRO A 239 -6.41 3.34 -3.72
CA PRO A 239 -7.21 3.56 -2.54
C PRO A 239 -7.83 2.23 -2.12
N ALA A 240 -7.85 1.95 -0.82
CA ALA A 240 -8.56 0.85 -0.23
C ALA A 240 -10.07 1.09 -0.40
N THR A 241 -10.65 0.54 -1.48
CA THR A 241 -12.01 0.88 -1.90
C THR A 241 -13.07 0.34 -0.96
N ALA A 242 -12.84 -0.84 -0.39
CA ALA A 242 -13.73 -1.41 0.60
C ALA A 242 -13.65 -0.67 1.94
N PHE A 243 -12.44 -0.23 2.34
CA PHE A 243 -12.26 0.63 3.50
C PHE A 243 -13.11 1.91 3.45
N GLN A 244 -13.21 2.55 2.28
CA GLN A 244 -13.98 3.80 2.12
C GLN A 244 -15.48 3.61 2.34
N LYS A 245 -16.01 2.40 2.25
CA LYS A 245 -17.43 2.06 2.47
C LYS A 245 -17.75 1.83 3.94
N LEU A 246 -16.74 1.61 4.77
CA LEU A 246 -16.88 1.37 6.19
C LEU A 246 -17.29 2.65 6.92
N ASN A 247 -18.07 2.53 7.98
CA ASN A 247 -18.34 3.66 8.87
C ASN A 247 -17.10 4.02 9.71
N ALA A 248 -17.13 5.14 10.41
CA ALA A 248 -15.96 5.66 11.13
C ALA A 248 -15.41 4.67 12.21
N ASN A 249 -16.29 3.93 12.89
CA ASN A 249 -15.88 2.94 13.90
C ASN A 249 -15.23 1.72 13.24
N GLU A 250 -15.83 1.22 12.18
CA GLU A 250 -15.28 0.11 11.37
C GLU A 250 -13.93 0.47 10.76
N GLN A 251 -13.76 1.71 10.27
CA GLN A 251 -12.47 2.21 9.79
C GLN A 251 -11.41 2.20 10.90
N GLU A 252 -11.78 2.57 12.14
CA GLU A 252 -10.85 2.50 13.27
C GLU A 252 -10.47 1.04 13.59
N ILE A 253 -11.42 0.11 13.59
CA ILE A 253 -11.20 -1.32 13.80
C ILE A 253 -10.28 -1.88 12.70
N TYR A 254 -10.55 -1.54 11.44
CA TYR A 254 -9.75 -1.90 10.27
C TYR A 254 -8.30 -1.44 10.42
N CYS A 255 -8.08 -0.17 10.75
CA CYS A 255 -6.73 0.39 10.96
C CYS A 255 -5.99 -0.29 12.10
N LYS A 256 -6.66 -0.54 13.24
CA LYS A 256 -6.06 -1.26 14.38
C LYS A 256 -5.63 -2.67 13.99
N LYS A 257 -6.48 -3.37 13.26
CA LYS A 257 -6.19 -4.74 12.80
C LYS A 257 -5.06 -4.76 11.77
N LEU A 258 -5.10 -3.88 10.79
CA LEU A 258 -4.06 -3.78 9.77
C LEU A 258 -2.69 -3.44 10.39
N ASP A 259 -2.63 -2.51 11.34
CA ASP A 259 -1.40 -2.20 12.10
C ASP A 259 -0.88 -3.42 12.89
N ALA A 260 -1.79 -4.16 13.54
CA ALA A 260 -1.43 -5.36 14.29
C ALA A 260 -0.85 -6.44 13.37
N ILE A 261 -1.49 -6.69 12.23
CA ILE A 261 -1.01 -7.62 11.20
C ILE A 261 0.34 -7.16 10.65
N GLY A 262 0.46 -5.88 10.32
CA GLY A 262 1.71 -5.29 9.81
C GLY A 262 2.89 -5.43 10.77
N ARG A 263 2.61 -5.52 12.07
CA ARG A 263 3.62 -5.73 13.11
C ARG A 263 3.73 -7.19 13.57
N MET A 264 3.05 -8.11 12.91
CA MET A 264 2.99 -9.53 13.28
C MET A 264 2.60 -9.75 14.76
N LYS A 265 1.70 -8.91 15.28
CA LYS A 265 1.18 -9.07 16.64
C LYS A 265 0.31 -10.31 16.72
N LYS A 266 0.32 -10.98 17.86
CA LYS A 266 -0.49 -12.17 18.08
C LYS A 266 -1.93 -11.86 18.51
N GLU A 267 -2.23 -10.61 18.81
CA GLU A 267 -3.56 -10.20 19.23
C GLU A 267 -3.89 -8.75 18.82
N VAL A 268 -5.18 -8.49 18.66
CA VAL A 268 -5.77 -7.15 18.54
C VAL A 268 -6.73 -6.92 19.68
N LYS A 269 -6.66 -5.77 20.34
CA LYS A 269 -7.58 -5.37 21.42
C LYS A 269 -8.47 -4.24 20.94
N TYR A 270 -9.78 -4.43 21.03
CA TYR A 270 -10.78 -3.47 20.56
C TYR A 270 -11.35 -2.58 21.67
N GLY A 271 -11.15 -2.98 22.94
CA GLY A 271 -11.81 -2.34 24.10
C GLY A 271 -13.19 -2.92 24.37
N ASN A 272 -13.85 -2.43 25.43
CA ASN A 272 -15.03 -3.13 25.95
C ASN A 272 -16.35 -2.81 25.23
N ASN A 273 -16.42 -1.76 24.41
CA ASN A 273 -17.69 -1.32 23.78
C ASN A 273 -17.51 -0.78 22.35
N ASN A 274 -16.43 -1.12 21.68
CA ASN A 274 -16.07 -0.45 20.41
C ASN A 274 -16.07 -1.36 19.18
N CYS A 275 -16.41 -2.62 19.32
CA CYS A 275 -16.38 -3.56 18.20
C CYS A 275 -17.46 -4.61 18.39
N SER A 276 -18.58 -4.48 17.71
CA SER A 276 -19.58 -5.55 17.66
C SER A 276 -19.11 -6.68 16.74
N PRO A 277 -19.64 -7.91 16.90
CA PRO A 277 -19.34 -9.02 15.99
C PRO A 277 -19.65 -8.70 14.52
N GLN A 278 -20.74 -7.93 14.28
CA GLN A 278 -21.13 -7.52 12.92
C GLN A 278 -20.09 -6.59 12.30
N GLU A 279 -19.69 -5.52 13.00
CA GLU A 279 -18.66 -4.60 12.54
C GLU A 279 -17.33 -5.30 12.25
N LEU A 280 -16.95 -6.27 13.10
CA LEU A 280 -15.74 -7.05 12.88
C LEU A 280 -15.83 -7.91 11.61
N MET A 281 -16.99 -8.48 11.30
CA MET A 281 -17.21 -9.22 10.05
C MET A 281 -17.11 -8.32 8.84
N GLU A 282 -17.73 -7.15 8.85
CA GLU A 282 -17.67 -6.17 7.78
C GLU A 282 -16.23 -5.70 7.54
N VAL A 283 -15.48 -5.47 8.61
CA VAL A 283 -14.04 -5.16 8.52
C VAL A 283 -13.24 -6.32 7.92
N HIS A 284 -13.54 -7.56 8.30
CA HIS A 284 -12.86 -8.74 7.71
C HIS A 284 -13.12 -8.86 6.21
N GLU A 285 -14.35 -8.62 5.79
CA GLU A 285 -14.71 -8.65 4.36
C GLU A 285 -14.02 -7.52 3.60
N ALA A 286 -14.03 -6.30 4.15
CA ALA A 286 -13.34 -5.17 3.56
C ALA A 286 -11.83 -5.42 3.43
N MET A 287 -11.20 -5.95 4.48
CA MET A 287 -9.78 -6.32 4.43
C MET A 287 -9.49 -7.43 3.42
N ALA A 288 -10.40 -8.39 3.24
CA ALA A 288 -10.24 -9.45 2.26
C ALA A 288 -10.31 -8.95 0.80
N VAL A 289 -11.01 -7.85 0.59
CA VAL A 289 -11.10 -7.16 -0.71
C VAL A 289 -9.86 -6.31 -0.97
N ASP A 290 -9.51 -5.45 -0.01
CA ASP A 290 -8.40 -4.50 -0.16
C ASP A 290 -7.03 -5.17 -0.02
N HIS A 291 -6.95 -6.25 0.76
CA HIS A 291 -5.72 -6.96 1.13
C HIS A 291 -5.90 -8.49 0.99
N PRO A 292 -6.11 -9.01 -0.22
CA PRO A 292 -6.30 -10.45 -0.44
C PRO A 292 -5.13 -11.30 0.07
N GLU A 293 -3.93 -10.73 0.20
CA GLU A 293 -2.75 -11.36 0.77
C GLU A 293 -2.88 -11.65 2.27
N ILE A 294 -3.70 -10.90 3.00
CA ILE A 294 -3.98 -11.17 4.43
C ILE A 294 -4.67 -12.52 4.61
N GLN A 295 -5.54 -12.92 3.68
CA GLN A 295 -6.20 -14.20 3.73
C GLN A 295 -5.23 -15.38 3.63
N ILE A 296 -4.08 -15.16 2.97
CA ILE A 296 -3.03 -16.17 2.89
C ILE A 296 -2.21 -16.19 4.17
N LEU A 297 -1.97 -15.01 4.75
CA LEU A 297 -1.10 -14.85 5.90
C LEU A 297 -1.72 -15.38 7.19
N ILE A 298 -3.03 -15.18 7.38
CA ILE A 298 -3.74 -15.55 8.62
C ILE A 298 -4.39 -16.92 8.49
N ASP A 299 -4.25 -17.72 9.55
CA ASP A 299 -4.91 -19.02 9.71
C ASP A 299 -6.27 -18.81 10.39
N TYR A 300 -7.29 -18.52 9.59
CA TYR A 300 -8.64 -18.26 10.10
C TYR A 300 -9.33 -19.49 10.72
N GLU A 301 -8.81 -20.71 10.53
CA GLU A 301 -9.33 -21.90 11.16
C GLU A 301 -8.95 -21.99 12.64
N LYS A 302 -7.88 -21.31 13.03
CA LYS A 302 -7.37 -21.24 14.40
C LYS A 302 -7.66 -19.93 15.10
N HIS A 303 -8.56 -19.17 14.57
CA HIS A 303 -8.88 -17.82 14.98
C HIS A 303 -9.80 -17.83 16.20
N ASN A 304 -9.43 -17.14 17.26
CA ASN A 304 -10.22 -17.04 18.47
C ASN A 304 -10.64 -15.60 18.76
N PHE A 305 -11.84 -15.46 19.32
CA PHE A 305 -12.40 -14.18 19.72
C PHE A 305 -12.82 -14.23 21.19
N TRP A 306 -12.63 -13.15 21.90
CA TRP A 306 -13.16 -12.94 23.25
C TRP A 306 -14.21 -11.85 23.17
N VAL A 307 -15.36 -12.13 23.73
CA VAL A 307 -16.50 -11.22 23.76
C VAL A 307 -16.82 -10.80 25.20
N THR A 308 -17.58 -9.71 25.35
CA THR A 308 -18.15 -9.30 26.63
C THR A 308 -19.14 -10.37 27.17
N GLU A 309 -19.46 -10.34 28.48
CA GLU A 309 -20.39 -11.29 29.10
C GLU A 309 -21.77 -11.30 28.42
N ASP A 310 -22.26 -10.15 28.02
CA ASP A 310 -23.51 -9.98 27.27
C ASP A 310 -23.41 -10.33 25.76
N LYS A 311 -22.22 -10.73 25.29
CA LYS A 311 -21.89 -11.11 23.92
C LYS A 311 -22.12 -10.00 22.86
N LYS A 312 -22.23 -8.76 23.27
CA LYS A 312 -22.49 -7.65 22.35
C LYS A 312 -21.24 -7.12 21.66
N TYR A 313 -20.08 -7.24 22.33
CA TYR A 313 -18.84 -6.67 21.81
C TYR A 313 -17.72 -7.69 21.82
N VAL A 314 -16.86 -7.63 20.81
CA VAL A 314 -15.59 -8.34 20.73
C VAL A 314 -14.53 -7.49 21.44
N THR A 315 -13.93 -8.01 22.49
CA THR A 315 -12.92 -7.30 23.28
C THR A 315 -11.51 -7.54 22.76
N ARG A 316 -11.29 -8.72 22.18
CA ARG A 316 -9.98 -9.16 21.70
C ARG A 316 -10.12 -10.21 20.61
N GLU A 317 -9.20 -10.20 19.68
CA GLU A 317 -9.02 -11.18 18.59
C GLU A 317 -7.59 -11.74 18.65
N GLU A 318 -7.44 -13.06 18.52
CA GLU A 318 -6.15 -13.71 18.38
C GLU A 318 -5.78 -13.82 16.90
N LEU A 319 -4.56 -13.39 16.53
CA LEU A 319 -4.04 -13.50 15.18
C LEU A 319 -3.07 -14.70 15.11
N VAL A 320 -3.50 -15.75 14.43
CA VAL A 320 -2.68 -16.92 14.17
C VAL A 320 -2.16 -16.86 12.74
N TYR A 321 -0.85 -16.90 12.57
CA TYR A 321 -0.21 -16.82 11.25
C TYR A 321 0.11 -18.20 10.71
N LYS A 322 -0.10 -18.40 9.41
CA LYS A 322 0.28 -19.63 8.72
C LYS A 322 1.81 -19.79 8.71
N LYS A 323 2.26 -21.02 8.58
CA LYS A 323 3.69 -21.34 8.54
C LYS A 323 4.35 -20.76 7.29
N ASP A 324 5.60 -20.34 7.41
CA ASP A 324 6.41 -19.71 6.35
C ASP A 324 6.51 -20.55 5.08
N GLU A 325 6.53 -21.88 5.19
CA GLU A 325 6.61 -22.80 4.05
C GLU A 325 5.42 -22.65 3.10
N LYS A 326 4.19 -22.54 3.66
CA LYS A 326 2.97 -22.36 2.85
C LYS A 326 2.96 -21.00 2.17
N LEU A 327 3.39 -19.98 2.88
CA LEU A 327 3.48 -18.61 2.34
C LEU A 327 4.48 -18.55 1.17
N LYS A 328 5.61 -19.23 1.30
CA LYS A 328 6.61 -19.35 0.22
C LYS A 328 6.07 -20.07 -1.00
N GLU A 329 5.32 -21.16 -0.80
CA GLU A 329 4.70 -21.91 -1.89
C GLU A 329 3.77 -21.00 -2.72
N ILE A 330 2.88 -20.26 -2.07
CA ILE A 330 1.93 -19.37 -2.72
C ILE A 330 2.66 -18.22 -3.43
N SER A 331 3.66 -17.63 -2.77
CA SER A 331 4.48 -16.58 -3.38
C SER A 331 5.21 -17.05 -4.63
N ASN A 332 5.83 -18.23 -4.57
CA ASN A 332 6.54 -18.81 -5.70
C ASN A 332 5.62 -19.07 -6.90
N LYS A 333 4.39 -19.53 -6.66
CA LYS A 333 3.40 -19.74 -7.74
C LYS A 333 2.98 -18.40 -8.37
N ALA A 334 2.70 -17.38 -7.58
CA ALA A 334 2.39 -16.04 -8.09
C ALA A 334 3.55 -15.49 -8.94
N GLU A 335 4.78 -15.61 -8.45
CA GLU A 335 5.97 -15.21 -9.21
C GLU A 335 6.13 -16.02 -10.49
N GLN A 336 5.84 -17.31 -10.48
CA GLN A 336 5.91 -18.16 -11.66
C GLN A 336 4.89 -17.72 -12.73
N ILE A 337 3.66 -17.39 -12.33
CA ILE A 337 2.65 -16.83 -13.24
C ILE A 337 3.20 -15.55 -13.87
N ILE A 338 3.68 -14.62 -13.05
CA ILE A 338 4.20 -13.33 -13.50
C ILE A 338 5.42 -13.52 -14.42
N LYS A 339 6.39 -14.31 -14.03
CA LYS A 339 7.58 -14.59 -14.85
C LYS A 339 7.25 -15.22 -16.20
N THR A 340 6.29 -16.14 -16.23
CA THR A 340 5.81 -16.79 -17.46
C THR A 340 5.19 -15.77 -18.41
N VAL A 341 4.45 -14.81 -17.85
CA VAL A 341 3.75 -13.77 -18.62
C VAL A 341 4.71 -12.69 -19.11
N LEU A 342 5.56 -12.16 -18.22
CA LEU A 342 6.44 -11.05 -18.56
C LEU A 342 7.58 -11.45 -19.51
N GLY A 343 8.13 -12.65 -19.36
CA GLY A 343 9.26 -13.09 -20.16
C GLY A 343 10.44 -12.11 -20.10
N LYS A 344 11.08 -11.87 -21.25
CA LYS A 344 12.15 -10.88 -21.42
C LYS A 344 11.70 -9.62 -22.18
N LYS A 345 10.40 -9.40 -22.36
CA LYS A 345 9.84 -8.32 -23.17
C LYS A 345 9.58 -7.09 -22.33
N GLU A 346 9.81 -5.92 -22.89
CA GLU A 346 9.26 -4.66 -22.35
C GLU A 346 7.77 -4.61 -22.70
N LEU A 347 6.90 -4.63 -21.68
CA LEU A 347 5.46 -4.65 -21.84
C LEU A 347 4.86 -3.45 -21.09
N ASN A 348 3.84 -2.82 -21.66
CA ASN A 348 3.03 -1.84 -20.97
C ASN A 348 1.93 -2.53 -20.13
N ASP A 349 1.22 -1.77 -19.30
CA ASP A 349 0.21 -2.28 -18.37
C ASP A 349 -0.92 -3.03 -19.05
N ASP A 350 -1.37 -2.54 -20.21
CA ASP A 350 -2.45 -3.18 -20.98
C ASP A 350 -2.02 -4.55 -21.49
N GLN A 351 -0.77 -4.63 -21.97
CA GLN A 351 -0.19 -5.89 -22.44
C GLN A 351 0.01 -6.88 -21.28
N ILE A 352 0.49 -6.41 -20.15
CA ILE A 352 0.66 -7.23 -18.93
C ILE A 352 -0.69 -7.73 -18.45
N THR A 353 -1.67 -6.83 -18.30
CA THR A 353 -3.04 -7.17 -17.89
C THR A 353 -3.65 -8.21 -18.80
N LYS A 354 -3.56 -8.01 -20.11
CA LYS A 354 -4.04 -8.95 -21.11
C LYS A 354 -3.40 -10.34 -20.97
N LEU A 355 -2.09 -10.40 -20.82
CA LEU A 355 -1.36 -11.66 -20.71
C LEU A 355 -1.65 -12.41 -19.39
N ILE A 356 -1.77 -11.69 -18.26
CA ILE A 356 -2.19 -12.28 -16.98
C ILE A 356 -3.63 -12.82 -17.10
N TYR A 357 -4.53 -12.05 -17.68
CA TYR A 357 -5.90 -12.46 -17.93
C TYR A 357 -5.98 -13.73 -18.79
N GLU A 358 -5.28 -13.75 -19.93
CA GLU A 358 -5.23 -14.90 -20.82
C GLU A 358 -4.59 -16.14 -20.17
N LYS A 359 -3.60 -15.95 -19.31
CA LYS A 359 -2.97 -17.03 -18.55
C LYS A 359 -3.98 -17.70 -17.62
N ILE A 360 -4.74 -16.89 -16.87
CA ILE A 360 -5.78 -17.41 -15.98
C ILE A 360 -6.89 -18.09 -16.80
N MET A 361 -7.37 -17.42 -17.83
CA MET A 361 -8.45 -17.93 -18.69
C MET A 361 -8.15 -19.30 -19.31
N LYS A 362 -6.88 -19.54 -19.67
CA LYS A 362 -6.43 -20.78 -20.35
C LYS A 362 -6.05 -21.89 -19.39
N ASP A 363 -5.37 -21.55 -18.30
CA ASP A 363 -4.71 -22.54 -17.45
C ASP A 363 -5.56 -22.92 -16.23
N TYR A 364 -6.61 -22.18 -15.96
CA TYR A 364 -7.46 -22.38 -14.80
C TYR A 364 -8.91 -22.63 -15.20
N HIS A 365 -9.67 -23.22 -14.32
CA HIS A 365 -11.08 -23.56 -14.54
C HIS A 365 -11.92 -23.19 -13.32
N TYR A 366 -13.22 -23.05 -13.51
CA TYR A 366 -14.14 -22.85 -12.39
C TYR A 366 -14.18 -24.08 -11.51
N THR A 367 -14.38 -23.91 -10.21
CA THR A 367 -14.38 -25.02 -9.27
C THR A 367 -15.41 -26.08 -9.63
N THR A 368 -15.00 -27.34 -9.54
CA THR A 368 -15.87 -28.53 -9.64
C THR A 368 -16.24 -29.09 -8.27
N GLU A 369 -15.81 -28.43 -7.19
CA GLU A 369 -16.16 -28.84 -5.84
C GLU A 369 -17.67 -28.78 -5.61
N PRO A 370 -18.22 -29.72 -4.84
CA PRO A 370 -19.64 -29.68 -4.52
C PRO A 370 -19.97 -28.45 -3.63
N MET A 371 -21.01 -27.74 -4.00
CA MET A 371 -21.55 -26.64 -3.20
C MET A 371 -22.55 -27.19 -2.20
N ASP A 372 -22.37 -26.89 -0.91
CA ASP A 372 -23.32 -27.18 0.15
C ASP A 372 -24.19 -25.94 0.49
N LYS A 373 -24.98 -26.02 1.55
CA LYS A 373 -25.81 -24.90 2.03
C LYS A 373 -25.02 -23.66 2.44
N ASN A 374 -23.71 -23.77 2.66
CA ASN A 374 -22.80 -22.68 3.02
C ASN A 374 -21.95 -22.18 1.84
N GLY A 375 -22.18 -22.73 0.63
CA GLY A 375 -21.43 -22.41 -0.57
C GLY A 375 -20.35 -23.45 -0.91
N PHE A 376 -19.37 -23.06 -1.69
CA PHE A 376 -18.19 -23.88 -1.97
C PHE A 376 -17.25 -23.93 -0.76
N PRO A 377 -16.34 -24.92 -0.70
CA PRO A 377 -15.29 -24.95 0.31
C PRO A 377 -14.55 -23.60 0.39
N LYS A 378 -14.22 -23.16 1.60
CA LYS A 378 -13.65 -21.82 1.83
C LYS A 378 -12.42 -21.50 0.97
N TYR A 379 -11.55 -22.49 0.71
CA TYR A 379 -10.37 -22.28 -0.12
C TYR A 379 -10.70 -21.87 -1.56
N CYS A 380 -11.88 -22.22 -2.09
CA CYS A 380 -12.33 -21.82 -3.43
C CYS A 380 -12.50 -20.30 -3.57
N TYR A 381 -12.72 -19.60 -2.47
CA TYR A 381 -12.89 -18.14 -2.45
C TYR A 381 -11.62 -17.38 -2.12
N THR A 382 -10.54 -18.09 -1.88
CA THR A 382 -9.27 -17.48 -1.45
C THR A 382 -8.21 -17.60 -2.54
N LEU A 383 -7.21 -16.74 -2.43
CA LEU A 383 -6.04 -16.80 -3.27
C LEU A 383 -5.28 -18.14 -3.17
N GLU A 384 -5.39 -18.83 -2.04
CA GLU A 384 -4.82 -20.15 -1.84
C GLU A 384 -5.43 -21.19 -2.81
N GLY A 385 -6.75 -21.14 -3.04
CA GLY A 385 -7.42 -22.02 -4.00
C GLY A 385 -6.87 -21.87 -5.41
N LEU A 386 -6.70 -20.63 -5.87
CA LEU A 386 -6.11 -20.37 -7.18
C LEU A 386 -4.65 -20.84 -7.24
N LEU A 387 -3.82 -20.40 -6.29
CA LEU A 387 -2.37 -20.57 -6.37
C LEU A 387 -1.91 -21.97 -5.98
N SER A 388 -2.67 -22.74 -5.18
CA SER A 388 -2.31 -24.10 -4.80
C SER A 388 -2.96 -25.19 -5.62
N SER A 389 -4.24 -25.09 -5.94
CA SER A 389 -5.01 -26.11 -6.65
C SER A 389 -5.32 -25.75 -8.11
N GLY A 390 -5.23 -24.48 -8.49
CA GLY A 390 -5.64 -24.01 -9.83
C GLY A 390 -7.17 -23.95 -10.01
N VAL A 391 -7.92 -24.05 -8.91
CA VAL A 391 -9.38 -24.01 -8.90
C VAL A 391 -9.85 -22.91 -7.97
N CYS A 392 -10.66 -21.99 -8.46
CA CYS A 392 -11.18 -20.87 -7.69
C CYS A 392 -12.59 -20.50 -8.14
N ALA A 393 -13.48 -20.23 -7.19
CA ALA A 393 -14.83 -19.74 -7.49
C ALA A 393 -14.85 -18.23 -7.74
N CYS A 394 -13.86 -17.48 -7.21
CA CYS A 394 -13.78 -16.03 -7.37
C CYS A 394 -12.38 -15.60 -7.82
N TYR A 395 -12.19 -15.45 -9.12
CA TYR A 395 -10.93 -15.02 -9.71
C TYR A 395 -10.65 -13.51 -9.55
N ALA A 396 -11.67 -12.72 -9.24
CA ALA A 396 -11.51 -11.26 -9.10
C ALA A 396 -10.49 -10.88 -8.02
N ARG A 397 -10.48 -11.56 -6.87
CA ARG A 397 -9.47 -11.36 -5.81
C ARG A 397 -8.07 -11.73 -6.26
N SER A 398 -7.96 -12.74 -7.09
CA SER A 398 -6.67 -13.19 -7.63
C SER A 398 -6.08 -12.16 -8.60
N LEU A 399 -6.92 -11.53 -9.41
CA LEU A 399 -6.47 -10.43 -10.28
C LEU A 399 -6.06 -9.21 -9.47
N VAL A 400 -6.77 -8.84 -8.40
CA VAL A 400 -6.31 -7.77 -7.48
C VAL A 400 -4.94 -8.11 -6.93
N TYR A 401 -4.73 -9.33 -6.46
CA TYR A 401 -3.42 -9.72 -5.94
C TYR A 401 -2.31 -9.66 -6.99
N LEU A 402 -2.51 -10.25 -8.16
CA LEU A 402 -1.49 -10.30 -9.21
C LEU A 402 -1.22 -8.92 -9.83
N LEU A 403 -2.27 -8.17 -10.15
CA LEU A 403 -2.14 -6.88 -10.82
C LEU A 403 -1.84 -5.76 -9.84
N ALA A 404 -2.70 -5.53 -8.84
CA ALA A 404 -2.55 -4.39 -7.95
C ALA A 404 -1.41 -4.60 -6.93
N ILE A 405 -1.40 -5.73 -6.23
CA ILE A 405 -0.43 -5.98 -5.16
C ILE A 405 0.95 -6.30 -5.71
N LYS A 406 1.04 -7.20 -6.68
CA LYS A 406 2.33 -7.65 -7.21
C LYS A 406 2.88 -6.78 -8.34
N LEU A 407 2.04 -6.31 -9.24
CA LEU A 407 2.46 -5.57 -10.43
C LEU A 407 2.17 -4.07 -10.37
N GLN A 408 1.48 -3.61 -9.32
CA GLN A 408 1.11 -2.20 -9.12
C GLN A 408 0.31 -1.62 -10.30
N ILE A 409 -0.45 -2.48 -10.99
CA ILE A 409 -1.42 -2.07 -11.99
C ILE A 409 -2.76 -1.86 -11.29
N PRO A 410 -3.34 -0.65 -11.31
CA PRO A 410 -4.60 -0.38 -10.62
C PRO A 410 -5.71 -1.36 -11.03
N CYS A 411 -6.13 -2.18 -10.09
CA CYS A 411 -7.14 -3.22 -10.27
C CYS A 411 -8.05 -3.25 -9.04
N GLN A 412 -9.32 -2.95 -9.23
CA GLN A 412 -10.32 -2.92 -8.16
C GLN A 412 -11.21 -4.17 -8.22
N TYR A 413 -11.66 -4.59 -7.05
CA TYR A 413 -12.67 -5.63 -6.89
C TYR A 413 -14.04 -4.96 -6.81
N VAL A 414 -14.98 -5.38 -7.66
CA VAL A 414 -16.33 -4.85 -7.72
C VAL A 414 -17.31 -6.01 -7.55
N THR A 415 -18.34 -5.80 -6.74
CA THR A 415 -19.43 -6.75 -6.55
C THR A 415 -20.72 -6.28 -7.22
N GLY A 416 -21.57 -7.23 -7.57
CA GLY A 416 -22.84 -6.92 -8.18
C GLY A 416 -23.65 -8.16 -8.51
N GLU A 417 -24.64 -7.98 -9.36
CA GLU A 417 -25.48 -9.04 -9.85
C GLU A 417 -25.20 -9.31 -11.32
N VAL A 418 -25.25 -10.58 -11.69
CA VAL A 418 -25.26 -11.00 -13.08
C VAL A 418 -26.63 -11.56 -13.42
N VAL A 419 -27.26 -11.01 -14.43
CA VAL A 419 -28.57 -11.41 -14.94
C VAL A 419 -28.36 -12.07 -16.30
N GLN A 420 -28.49 -13.40 -16.33
CA GLN A 420 -28.51 -14.20 -17.56
C GLN A 420 -29.77 -15.06 -17.57
N GLN A 421 -29.67 -16.39 -17.55
CA GLN A 421 -30.81 -17.27 -17.36
C GLN A 421 -31.30 -17.29 -15.91
N THR A 422 -30.42 -17.00 -14.98
CA THR A 422 -30.67 -16.82 -13.54
C THR A 422 -29.94 -15.57 -13.06
N THR A 423 -30.49 -14.95 -12.00
CA THR A 423 -29.81 -13.84 -11.32
C THR A 423 -28.94 -14.39 -10.18
N GLY A 424 -27.69 -13.96 -10.10
CA GLY A 424 -26.76 -14.37 -9.04
C GLY A 424 -25.79 -13.28 -8.66
N SER A 425 -25.39 -13.28 -7.38
CA SER A 425 -24.31 -12.41 -6.91
C SER A 425 -22.99 -12.82 -7.54
N HIS A 426 -22.21 -11.83 -7.96
CA HIS A 426 -20.95 -12.04 -8.65
C HIS A 426 -19.94 -10.96 -8.32
N ALA A 427 -18.68 -11.21 -8.67
CA ALA A 427 -17.60 -10.24 -8.51
C ALA A 427 -16.67 -10.27 -9.73
N TRP A 428 -16.19 -9.09 -10.10
CA TRP A 428 -15.27 -8.88 -11.21
C TRP A 428 -14.26 -7.76 -10.92
N ASN A 429 -13.53 -7.33 -11.92
CA ASN A 429 -12.53 -6.30 -11.76
C ASN A 429 -12.79 -5.07 -12.62
N VAL A 430 -12.40 -3.91 -12.11
CA VAL A 430 -12.21 -2.68 -12.87
C VAL A 430 -10.73 -2.36 -12.86
N ILE A 431 -10.11 -2.30 -14.05
CA ILE A 431 -8.66 -2.24 -14.23
C ILE A 431 -8.31 -0.98 -15.02
N GLN A 432 -7.29 -0.25 -14.54
CA GLN A 432 -6.80 0.94 -15.22
C GLN A 432 -5.93 0.54 -16.41
N GLN A 433 -6.20 1.16 -17.56
CA GLN A 433 -5.41 1.03 -18.77
C GLN A 433 -4.22 2.02 -18.76
N THR A 434 -3.27 1.79 -19.63
CA THR A 434 -2.12 2.69 -19.84
C THR A 434 -2.54 4.13 -20.18
N SER A 435 -3.70 4.29 -20.82
CA SER A 435 -4.31 5.59 -21.11
C SER A 435 -4.77 6.36 -19.86
N GLY A 436 -4.89 5.69 -18.71
CA GLY A 436 -5.50 6.24 -17.49
C GLY A 436 -7.00 5.94 -17.38
N GLU A 437 -7.65 5.47 -18.43
CA GLU A 437 -9.05 5.05 -18.41
C GLU A 437 -9.22 3.72 -17.68
N TYR A 438 -10.42 3.47 -17.16
CA TYR A 438 -10.75 2.21 -16.52
C TYR A 438 -11.64 1.35 -17.39
N ARG A 439 -11.50 0.03 -17.28
CA ARG A 439 -12.28 -0.98 -18.01
C ARG A 439 -12.69 -2.12 -17.09
N HIS A 440 -13.90 -2.64 -17.35
CA HIS A 440 -14.35 -3.87 -16.71
C HIS A 440 -13.67 -5.10 -17.31
N CYS A 441 -13.34 -6.06 -16.44
CA CYS A 441 -12.76 -7.34 -16.80
C CYS A 441 -13.35 -8.44 -15.91
N ASP A 442 -13.91 -9.50 -16.51
CA ASP A 442 -14.42 -10.66 -15.80
C ASP A 442 -13.86 -11.95 -16.37
N VAL A 443 -12.75 -12.39 -15.80
CA VAL A 443 -12.07 -13.60 -16.26
C VAL A 443 -12.87 -14.87 -15.96
N THR A 444 -13.77 -14.85 -14.96
CA THR A 444 -14.59 -16.02 -14.61
C THR A 444 -15.50 -16.41 -15.76
N PHE A 445 -16.09 -15.43 -16.43
CA PHE A 445 -16.97 -15.66 -17.56
C PHE A 445 -16.25 -16.02 -18.86
N ASP A 446 -14.93 -15.84 -18.90
CA ASP A 446 -14.11 -16.19 -20.07
C ASP A 446 -13.31 -17.50 -19.88
N LEU A 447 -13.40 -18.14 -18.71
CA LEU A 447 -12.67 -19.40 -18.44
C LEU A 447 -13.00 -20.46 -19.50
N GLY A 448 -11.94 -21.06 -20.06
CA GLY A 448 -12.05 -22.11 -21.06
C GLY A 448 -12.52 -21.68 -22.45
N LYS A 449 -12.70 -20.37 -22.68
CA LYS A 449 -13.05 -19.84 -24.00
C LYS A 449 -11.81 -19.57 -24.85
N TYR A 450 -12.01 -19.52 -26.16
CA TYR A 450 -10.97 -19.12 -27.12
C TYR A 450 -10.82 -17.60 -27.21
N GLU A 451 -11.93 -16.88 -27.08
CA GLU A 451 -11.99 -15.42 -27.19
C GLU A 451 -12.36 -14.77 -25.86
N LYS A 452 -11.83 -13.58 -25.65
CA LYS A 452 -12.13 -12.76 -24.46
C LYS A 452 -13.38 -11.93 -24.71
N GLU A 453 -14.49 -12.40 -24.19
CA GLU A 453 -15.78 -11.72 -24.34
C GLU A 453 -16.03 -10.67 -23.23
N TYR A 454 -15.36 -10.82 -22.08
CA TYR A 454 -15.55 -10.00 -20.89
C TYR A 454 -14.28 -9.26 -20.49
N PHE A 455 -13.40 -8.95 -21.45
CA PHE A 455 -12.15 -8.26 -21.24
C PHE A 455 -12.18 -6.84 -21.80
N SER A 456 -11.75 -5.85 -20.98
CA SER A 456 -11.60 -4.43 -21.37
C SER A 456 -12.86 -3.77 -21.90
N MET A 457 -13.98 -3.96 -21.21
CA MET A 457 -15.30 -3.42 -21.57
C MET A 457 -15.58 -2.08 -20.87
N ASN A 458 -16.32 -1.20 -21.54
CA ASN A 458 -16.87 -0.01 -20.89
C ASN A 458 -18.19 -0.33 -20.14
N ASP A 459 -18.70 0.63 -19.36
CA ASP A 459 -19.91 0.48 -18.54
C ASP A 459 -21.13 0.04 -19.38
N ILE A 460 -21.30 0.60 -20.59
CA ILE A 460 -22.44 0.28 -21.47
C ILE A 460 -22.34 -1.16 -21.96
N GLN A 461 -21.18 -1.55 -22.47
CA GLN A 461 -20.92 -2.90 -22.97
C GLN A 461 -21.11 -3.95 -21.87
N PHE A 462 -20.60 -3.65 -20.67
CA PHE A 462 -20.64 -4.60 -19.57
C PHE A 462 -22.06 -4.79 -19.02
N ARG A 463 -22.86 -3.70 -18.93
CA ARG A 463 -24.29 -3.78 -18.58
C ARG A 463 -25.09 -4.54 -19.64
N ALA A 464 -24.78 -4.35 -20.92
CA ALA A 464 -25.44 -5.10 -22.03
C ALA A 464 -25.15 -6.60 -21.94
N ARG A 465 -24.08 -7.03 -21.24
CA ARG A 465 -23.77 -8.43 -20.93
C ARG A 465 -24.40 -8.92 -19.63
N GLY A 466 -25.29 -8.14 -19.02
CA GLY A 466 -26.05 -8.52 -17.83
C GLY A 466 -25.32 -8.32 -16.50
N HIS A 467 -24.26 -7.52 -16.46
CA HIS A 467 -23.52 -7.23 -15.23
C HIS A 467 -23.97 -5.89 -14.64
N PHE A 468 -24.47 -5.92 -13.42
CA PHE A 468 -25.01 -4.76 -12.71
C PHE A 468 -24.28 -4.60 -11.37
N PRO A 469 -23.39 -3.59 -11.22
CA PRO A 469 -22.75 -3.32 -9.94
C PRO A 469 -23.78 -3.02 -8.86
N ASN A 470 -23.50 -3.43 -7.62
CA ASN A 470 -24.32 -3.08 -6.47
C ASN A 470 -24.43 -1.55 -6.33
N THR A 471 -25.55 -1.06 -5.82
CA THR A 471 -25.81 0.39 -5.72
C THR A 471 -24.87 1.15 -4.81
N ASN A 472 -24.24 0.46 -3.88
CA ASN A 472 -23.23 1.00 -2.96
C ASN A 472 -21.79 0.86 -3.48
N GLU A 473 -21.60 0.25 -4.66
CA GLU A 473 -20.26 0.17 -5.26
C GLU A 473 -19.81 1.52 -5.81
N THR A 474 -18.58 1.88 -5.48
CA THR A 474 -17.89 3.04 -6.03
C THR A 474 -16.65 2.58 -6.78
N TYR A 475 -16.62 2.85 -8.07
CA TYR A 475 -15.48 2.59 -8.93
C TYR A 475 -15.36 3.70 -9.98
N PRO A 476 -14.18 3.92 -10.58
CA PRO A 476 -14.02 4.89 -11.65
C PRO A 476 -14.86 4.52 -12.87
N ALA A 477 -15.48 5.52 -13.51
CA ALA A 477 -16.29 5.31 -14.70
C ALA A 477 -15.46 4.63 -15.82
N CYS A 478 -15.98 3.56 -16.37
CA CYS A 478 -15.40 2.81 -17.49
C CYS A 478 -15.96 3.35 -18.82
N LYS A 479 -15.21 4.27 -19.44
CA LYS A 479 -15.63 4.99 -20.67
C LYS A 479 -15.37 4.21 -21.95
#